data_9b1bcbcc294e6196752e8d517df015e1
#
_entry.id   9b1bcbcc294e6196752e8d517df015e1
#
_cell.length_a   1.000
_cell.length_b   1.000
_cell.length_c   1.000
_cell.angle_alpha   90.00
_cell.angle_beta   90.00
_cell.angle_gamma   90.00
#
_symmetry.space_group_name_H-M   'P 1'
#
loop_
_entity.id
_entity.type
_entity.pdbx_description
1 polymer ?
#
loop_
_entity_poly.entity_id
_entity_poly.type
_entity_poly.pdbx_seq_one_letter_code
_entity_poly.pdbx_strand_id
1 'polypeptide(L)'
;DRLDNVNFPTKGYKLDATGMHFYHDMGTSRSRDTFDASGTAVKTFGPWTVNASLKGGRSSLEGVFKLGGAFNLSGSGYGRYSGDRMQFGRLMVYRSLSSKLMQIGAPVWAGVSLEAGKVYNSSGSQNSGWKQAYGLFLGADTWIGPIYLVVGKTSGGSKAIYFAWGHIQ
;
A
#
# COMPACT_ATOMS: atom_id res chain seq x y z
N ASP A 1 4.72 2.61 16.55
CA ASP A 1 4.75 1.30 15.88
C ASP A 1 4.82 0.19 16.91
N ARG A 2 3.90 -0.77 16.84
CA ARG A 2 3.83 -1.97 17.70
C ARG A 2 3.60 -3.24 16.88
N LEU A 3 3.98 -3.25 15.62
CA LEU A 3 3.95 -4.46 14.79
C LEU A 3 5.09 -5.40 15.19
N ASP A 4 4.81 -6.69 15.23
CA ASP A 4 5.78 -7.75 15.59
C ASP A 4 6.77 -8.06 14.46
N ASN A 5 6.43 -7.72 13.22
CA ASN A 5 7.27 -7.88 12.04
C ASN A 5 6.95 -6.77 11.03
N VAL A 6 7.97 -6.30 10.32
CA VAL A 6 7.81 -5.22 9.33
C VAL A 6 7.21 -5.73 8.02
N ASN A 7 7.56 -6.95 7.60
CA ASN A 7 7.22 -7.49 6.28
C ASN A 7 5.89 -8.27 6.29
N PHE A 8 5.76 -9.20 7.23
CA PHE A 8 4.59 -10.06 7.39
C PHE A 8 4.14 -10.03 8.86
N PRO A 9 3.62 -8.88 9.34
CA PRO A 9 3.19 -8.77 10.72
C PRO A 9 2.07 -9.75 11.03
N THR A 10 2.10 -10.34 12.21
CA THR A 10 1.05 -11.27 12.67
C THR A 10 0.16 -10.65 13.75
N LYS A 11 0.63 -9.59 14.40
CA LYS A 11 -0.11 -8.86 15.43
C LYS A 11 0.41 -7.43 15.59
N GLY A 12 -0.45 -6.58 16.12
CA GLY A 12 -0.09 -5.22 16.51
C GLY A 12 -0.76 -4.15 15.64
N TYR A 13 -0.26 -2.94 15.79
CA TYR A 13 -0.74 -1.79 15.02
C TYR A 13 0.39 -0.79 14.77
N LYS A 14 0.22 0.01 13.74
CA LYS A 14 1.10 1.11 13.38
C LYS A 14 0.24 2.32 13.02
N LEU A 15 0.62 3.49 13.52
CA LEU A 15 0.03 4.78 13.15
C LEU A 15 1.16 5.71 12.77
N ASP A 16 1.02 6.37 11.64
CA ASP A 16 1.95 7.37 11.15
C ASP A 16 1.16 8.61 10.73
N ALA A 17 1.70 9.78 11.02
CA ALA A 17 1.21 11.05 10.51
C ALA A 17 2.39 11.95 10.21
N THR A 18 2.39 12.55 9.04
CA THR A 18 3.43 13.45 8.57
C THR A 18 2.82 14.76 8.12
N GLY A 19 3.36 15.86 8.62
CA GLY A 19 3.04 17.22 8.17
C GLY A 19 4.30 17.92 7.72
N MET A 20 4.31 18.47 6.52
CA MET A 20 5.41 19.27 5.99
C MET A 20 4.88 20.63 5.56
N HIS A 21 5.54 21.68 6.04
CA HIS A 21 5.30 23.06 5.65
C HIS A 21 6.57 23.64 5.08
N PHE A 22 6.54 24.06 3.83
CA PHE A 22 7.66 24.74 3.18
C PHE A 22 7.40 26.24 3.20
N TYR A 23 8.25 26.97 3.94
CA TYR A 23 8.28 28.42 3.91
C TYR A 23 8.80 28.90 2.54
N HIS A 24 8.51 30.15 2.22
CA HIS A 24 8.95 30.82 1.00
C HIS A 24 10.41 30.54 0.67
N ASP A 25 10.65 30.01 -0.52
CA ASP A 25 11.96 30.11 -1.13
C ASP A 25 12.04 31.41 -1.94
N MET A 26 13.22 32.04 -1.98
CA MET A 26 13.41 33.33 -2.66
C MET A 26 12.97 33.24 -4.12
N GLY A 27 11.74 33.71 -4.42
CA GLY A 27 11.21 33.84 -5.78
C GLY A 27 9.85 33.21 -6.05
N THR A 28 9.23 32.47 -5.11
CA THR A 28 7.87 31.93 -5.30
C THR A 28 6.93 32.39 -4.19
N SER A 29 5.79 32.94 -4.57
CA SER A 29 4.80 33.54 -3.65
C SER A 29 3.86 32.57 -2.97
N ARG A 30 4.14 31.26 -2.89
CA ARG A 30 3.22 30.27 -2.34
C ARG A 30 3.89 29.36 -1.33
N SER A 31 3.39 29.35 -0.10
CA SER A 31 3.68 28.30 0.87
C SER A 31 3.15 26.95 0.37
N ARG A 32 3.83 25.88 0.72
CA ARG A 32 3.49 24.53 0.28
C ARG A 32 3.29 23.65 1.50
N ASP A 33 2.08 23.11 1.62
CA ASP A 33 1.69 22.27 2.73
C ASP A 33 1.40 20.86 2.22
N THR A 34 1.90 19.88 2.94
CA THR A 34 1.53 18.47 2.73
C THR A 34 1.24 17.85 4.08
N PHE A 35 0.14 17.13 4.16
CA PHE A 35 -0.24 16.33 5.32
C PHE A 35 -0.69 14.96 4.85
N ASP A 36 -0.16 13.93 5.47
CA ASP A 36 -0.62 12.55 5.29
C ASP A 36 -0.71 11.82 6.62
N ALA A 37 -1.60 10.83 6.67
CA ALA A 37 -1.75 9.95 7.80
C ALA A 37 -2.07 8.54 7.32
N SER A 38 -1.53 7.56 8.04
CA SER A 38 -1.82 6.15 7.81
C SER A 38 -1.99 5.38 9.11
N GLY A 39 -2.81 4.34 9.04
CA GLY A 39 -3.01 3.42 10.15
C GLY A 39 -3.06 1.99 9.62
N THR A 40 -2.41 1.08 10.35
CA THR A 40 -2.44 -0.37 10.07
C THR A 40 -2.73 -1.10 11.36
N ALA A 41 -3.62 -2.08 11.29
CA ALA A 41 -3.92 -3.00 12.39
C ALA A 41 -3.85 -4.44 11.90
N VAL A 42 -3.23 -5.31 12.69
CA VAL A 42 -3.00 -6.71 12.33
C VAL A 42 -3.36 -7.63 13.47
N LYS A 43 -4.05 -8.71 13.15
CA LYS A 43 -4.40 -9.76 14.11
C LYS A 43 -4.46 -11.13 13.45
N THR A 44 -3.89 -12.12 14.12
CA THR A 44 -3.94 -13.51 13.72
C THR A 44 -5.06 -14.27 14.43
N PHE A 45 -5.79 -15.06 13.69
CA PHE A 45 -6.87 -15.94 14.11
C PHE A 45 -6.59 -17.35 13.60
N GLY A 46 -6.13 -18.23 14.49
CA GLY A 46 -5.68 -19.57 14.10
C GLY A 46 -4.54 -19.47 13.07
N PRO A 47 -4.68 -20.12 11.89
CA PRO A 47 -3.64 -20.07 10.85
C PRO A 47 -3.69 -18.82 9.98
N TRP A 48 -4.69 -17.95 10.14
CA TRP A 48 -4.96 -16.82 9.27
C TRP A 48 -4.64 -15.50 9.95
N THR A 49 -3.96 -14.63 9.24
CA THR A 49 -3.68 -13.25 9.67
C THR A 49 -4.50 -12.29 8.83
N VAL A 50 -5.13 -11.35 9.49
CA VAL A 50 -5.87 -10.24 8.89
C VAL A 50 -5.08 -8.96 9.13
N ASN A 51 -4.82 -8.21 8.07
CA ASN A 51 -4.14 -6.92 8.08
C ASN A 51 -5.04 -5.90 7.40
N ALA A 52 -5.44 -4.88 8.15
CA ALA A 52 -6.23 -3.76 7.65
C ALA A 52 -5.41 -2.48 7.69
N SER A 53 -5.38 -1.75 6.58
CA SER A 53 -4.65 -0.49 6.46
C SER A 53 -5.53 0.60 5.85
N LEU A 54 -5.39 1.82 6.38
CA LEU A 54 -6.03 3.03 5.85
C LEU A 54 -4.94 4.08 5.64
N LYS A 55 -5.03 4.82 4.54
CA LYS A 55 -4.15 5.95 4.23
C LYS A 55 -4.98 7.12 3.71
N GLY A 56 -4.61 8.32 4.10
CA GLY A 56 -5.21 9.55 3.59
C GLY A 56 -4.21 10.69 3.58
N GLY A 57 -4.38 11.62 2.64
CA GLY A 57 -3.49 12.75 2.58
C GLY A 57 -4.03 13.88 1.72
N ARG A 58 -3.48 15.07 1.94
CA ARG A 58 -3.71 16.27 1.15
C ARG A 58 -2.41 17.06 0.99
N SER A 59 -2.24 17.69 -0.16
CA SER A 59 -1.10 18.54 -0.45
C SER A 59 -1.58 19.80 -1.19
N SER A 60 -0.84 20.88 -1.08
CA SER A 60 -0.98 22.05 -1.95
C SER A 60 -0.24 21.86 -3.28
N LEU A 61 0.53 20.79 -3.42
CA LEU A 61 1.22 20.41 -4.64
C LEU A 61 0.44 19.34 -5.38
N GLU A 62 0.26 19.52 -6.70
CA GLU A 62 -0.39 18.54 -7.54
C GLU A 62 0.48 17.29 -7.71
N GLY A 63 -0.18 16.12 -7.81
CA GLY A 63 0.49 14.86 -8.14
C GLY A 63 1.36 14.23 -7.06
N VAL A 64 1.33 14.74 -5.83
CA VAL A 64 2.12 14.21 -4.71
C VAL A 64 1.68 12.80 -4.33
N PHE A 65 0.38 12.55 -4.28
CA PHE A 65 -0.14 11.24 -3.95
C PHE A 65 -0.34 10.40 -5.19
N LYS A 66 0.07 9.14 -5.10
CA LYS A 66 0.00 8.19 -6.22
C LYS A 66 -0.66 6.89 -5.78
N LEU A 67 -1.58 6.39 -6.60
CA LEU A 67 -2.15 5.06 -6.48
C LEU A 67 -1.86 4.24 -7.73
N GLY A 68 -1.68 2.95 -7.55
CA GLY A 68 -1.31 1.96 -8.55
C GLY A 68 -0.01 1.24 -8.16
N GLY A 69 0.03 -0.05 -8.34
CA GLY A 69 1.14 -0.92 -7.95
C GLY A 69 0.72 -2.04 -7.02
N ALA A 70 1.66 -2.90 -6.68
CA ALA A 70 1.43 -4.01 -5.76
C ALA A 70 0.94 -3.50 -4.40
N PHE A 71 -0.16 -4.05 -3.89
CA PHE A 71 -0.81 -3.67 -2.64
C PHE A 71 -1.26 -2.20 -2.53
N ASN A 72 -1.31 -1.51 -3.67
CA ASN A 72 -1.70 -0.12 -3.80
C ASN A 72 -2.56 0.07 -5.06
N LEU A 73 -3.72 -0.55 -5.15
CA LEU A 73 -4.54 -0.85 -6.32
C LEU A 73 -3.83 -1.84 -7.27
N SER A 74 -3.60 -3.05 -6.75
CA SER A 74 -3.05 -4.19 -7.50
C SER A 74 -3.83 -4.43 -8.79
N GLY A 75 -3.12 -4.57 -9.91
CA GLY A 75 -3.72 -4.63 -11.25
C GLY A 75 -3.62 -3.34 -12.06
N SER A 76 -3.24 -2.21 -11.43
CA SER A 76 -2.91 -0.96 -12.12
C SER A 76 -1.42 -0.71 -12.07
N GLY A 77 -0.82 -0.24 -13.16
CA GLY A 77 0.60 0.13 -13.20
C GLY A 77 0.99 1.09 -12.07
N TYR A 78 2.24 1.06 -11.66
CA TYR A 78 2.76 1.89 -10.58
C TYR A 78 2.48 3.38 -10.82
N GLY A 79 1.90 4.05 -9.82
CA GLY A 79 1.60 5.48 -9.89
C GLY A 79 0.62 5.91 -10.98
N ARG A 80 -0.18 4.98 -11.52
CA ARG A 80 -1.13 5.25 -12.62
C ARG A 80 -2.11 6.38 -12.33
N TYR A 81 -2.50 6.52 -11.08
CA TYR A 81 -3.41 7.58 -10.63
C TYR A 81 -2.64 8.52 -9.71
N SER A 82 -2.68 9.82 -9.99
CA SER A 82 -2.00 10.84 -9.19
C SER A 82 -2.93 11.99 -8.87
N GLY A 83 -2.69 12.66 -7.73
CA GLY A 83 -3.47 13.82 -7.30
C GLY A 83 -2.87 14.51 -6.09
N ASP A 84 -3.49 15.63 -5.68
CA ASP A 84 -3.11 16.37 -4.49
C ASP A 84 -3.85 15.89 -3.22
N ARG A 85 -4.84 15.01 -3.37
CA ARG A 85 -5.58 14.34 -2.30
C ARG A 85 -5.71 12.86 -2.56
N MET A 86 -5.62 12.08 -1.48
CA MET A 86 -5.70 10.63 -1.53
C MET A 86 -6.55 10.08 -0.39
N GLN A 87 -7.32 9.06 -0.70
CA GLN A 87 -7.95 8.16 0.26
C GLN A 87 -7.75 6.73 -0.23
N PHE A 88 -7.27 5.87 0.65
CA PHE A 88 -6.96 4.48 0.30
C PHE A 88 -7.22 3.58 1.50
N GLY A 89 -7.78 2.40 1.25
CA GLY A 89 -7.95 1.34 2.22
C GLY A 89 -7.56 -0.01 1.63
N ARG A 90 -6.96 -0.86 2.45
CA ARG A 90 -6.55 -2.21 2.09
C ARG A 90 -6.88 -3.18 3.20
N LEU A 91 -7.42 -4.33 2.83
CA LEU A 91 -7.60 -5.49 3.69
C LEU A 91 -6.84 -6.66 3.08
N MET A 92 -5.95 -7.26 3.84
CA MET A 92 -5.22 -8.46 3.44
C MET A 92 -5.57 -9.61 4.38
N VAL A 93 -5.72 -10.79 3.82
CA VAL A 93 -5.84 -12.04 4.57
C VAL A 93 -4.77 -12.99 4.08
N TYR A 94 -3.92 -13.46 4.97
CA TYR A 94 -2.82 -14.34 4.61
C TYR A 94 -2.50 -15.36 5.69
N ARG A 95 -1.77 -16.38 5.31
CA ARG A 95 -1.26 -17.40 6.22
C ARG A 95 0.16 -17.80 5.86
N SER A 96 0.92 -18.23 6.85
CA SER A 96 2.20 -18.89 6.63
C SER A 96 1.98 -20.25 6.00
N LEU A 97 2.76 -20.54 4.95
CA LEU A 97 2.82 -21.87 4.34
C LEU A 97 3.91 -22.68 5.07
N SER A 98 3.62 -23.92 5.42
CA SER A 98 4.59 -24.77 6.11
C SER A 98 5.86 -24.91 5.27
N SER A 99 7.03 -24.75 5.90
CA SER A 99 8.35 -24.88 5.26
C SER A 99 8.60 -26.25 4.63
N LYS A 100 7.80 -27.28 4.96
CA LYS A 100 7.88 -28.61 4.33
C LYS A 100 7.47 -28.62 2.85
N LEU A 101 6.69 -27.64 2.39
CA LEU A 101 6.28 -27.52 0.99
C LEU A 101 7.30 -26.77 0.11
N MET A 102 8.15 -25.95 0.71
CA MET A 102 9.17 -25.20 -0.01
C MET A 102 10.52 -25.38 0.68
N GLN A 103 11.43 -26.10 0.06
CA GLN A 103 12.82 -26.32 0.52
C GLN A 103 13.68 -25.04 0.46
N ILE A 104 13.07 -23.86 0.57
CA ILE A 104 13.75 -22.56 0.37
C ILE A 104 14.44 -22.06 1.66
N GLY A 105 14.20 -22.72 2.80
CA GLY A 105 14.80 -22.32 4.09
C GLY A 105 14.30 -20.96 4.65
N ALA A 106 13.31 -20.34 4.00
CA ALA A 106 12.71 -19.07 4.40
C ALA A 106 11.21 -19.23 4.66
N PRO A 107 10.62 -18.50 5.64
CA PRO A 107 9.18 -18.49 5.84
C PRO A 107 8.48 -17.90 4.61
N VAL A 108 7.42 -18.56 4.17
CA VAL A 108 6.62 -18.18 3.00
C VAL A 108 5.18 -17.94 3.42
N TRP A 109 4.57 -16.91 2.87
CA TRP A 109 3.16 -16.55 3.08
C TRP A 109 2.41 -16.52 1.75
N ALA A 110 1.16 -16.93 1.80
CA ALA A 110 0.22 -16.74 0.70
C ALA A 110 -1.02 -16.03 1.20
N GLY A 111 -1.60 -15.18 0.36
CA GLY A 111 -2.78 -14.44 0.76
C GLY A 111 -3.48 -13.72 -0.39
N VAL A 112 -4.52 -13.02 0.02
CA VAL A 112 -5.34 -12.18 -0.85
C VAL A 112 -5.35 -10.76 -0.32
N SER A 113 -5.50 -9.77 -1.23
CA SER A 113 -5.76 -8.38 -0.88
C SER A 113 -7.04 -7.88 -1.52
N LEU A 114 -7.77 -7.04 -0.77
CA LEU A 114 -8.87 -6.23 -1.24
C LEU A 114 -8.49 -4.78 -1.01
N GLU A 115 -8.59 -3.97 -2.04
CA GLU A 115 -8.07 -2.61 -2.04
C GLU A 115 -9.11 -1.66 -2.63
N ALA A 116 -9.26 -0.49 -2.03
CA ALA A 116 -10.10 0.56 -2.56
C ALA A 116 -9.44 1.92 -2.34
N GLY A 117 -9.48 2.79 -3.36
CA GLY A 117 -8.89 4.10 -3.22
C GLY A 117 -9.30 5.07 -4.31
N LYS A 118 -9.07 6.33 -4.04
CA LYS A 118 -9.22 7.42 -5.01
C LYS A 118 -8.13 8.46 -4.80
N VAL A 119 -7.73 9.08 -5.89
CA VAL A 119 -6.96 10.33 -5.90
C VAL A 119 -7.71 11.36 -6.72
N TYR A 120 -7.60 12.61 -6.31
CA TYR A 120 -8.25 13.73 -7.00
C TYR A 120 -7.48 15.02 -6.76
N ASN A 121 -7.64 15.98 -7.64
CA ASN A 121 -7.07 17.31 -7.51
C ASN A 121 -8.10 18.30 -6.98
N SER A 122 -7.66 19.20 -6.11
CA SER A 122 -8.49 20.28 -5.56
C SER A 122 -9.04 21.20 -6.66
N SER A 123 -8.30 21.34 -7.77
CA SER A 123 -8.73 22.09 -8.96
C SER A 123 -9.85 21.40 -9.76
N GLY A 124 -10.22 20.16 -9.41
CA GLY A 124 -11.19 19.37 -10.17
C GLY A 124 -10.68 18.84 -11.51
N SER A 125 -9.44 19.16 -11.90
CA SER A 125 -8.87 18.80 -13.20
C SER A 125 -8.64 17.28 -13.36
N GLN A 126 -8.47 16.57 -12.27
CA GLN A 126 -8.34 15.11 -12.26
C GLN A 126 -9.11 14.51 -11.08
N ASN A 127 -9.97 13.56 -11.37
CA ASN A 127 -10.67 12.76 -10.38
C ASN A 127 -10.73 11.31 -10.88
N SER A 128 -9.96 10.44 -10.24
CA SER A 128 -9.93 9.03 -10.64
C SER A 128 -11.24 8.29 -10.33
N GLY A 129 -12.13 8.88 -9.53
CA GLY A 129 -13.23 8.16 -8.90
C GLY A 129 -12.72 7.05 -7.98
N TRP A 130 -13.61 6.37 -7.28
CA TRP A 130 -13.26 5.20 -6.50
C TRP A 130 -12.85 4.05 -7.42
N LYS A 131 -11.65 3.51 -7.17
CA LYS A 131 -11.13 2.29 -7.81
C LYS A 131 -11.06 1.20 -6.76
N GLN A 132 -11.47 0.00 -7.15
CA GLN A 132 -11.34 -1.21 -6.35
C GLN A 132 -10.34 -2.14 -7.03
N ALA A 133 -9.59 -2.88 -6.25
CA ALA A 133 -8.68 -3.89 -6.75
C ALA A 133 -8.66 -5.10 -5.81
N TYR A 134 -8.31 -6.23 -6.36
CA TYR A 134 -8.05 -7.45 -5.64
C TYR A 134 -6.79 -8.09 -6.17
N GLY A 135 -6.03 -8.68 -5.26
CA GLY A 135 -4.78 -9.34 -5.56
C GLY A 135 -4.65 -10.69 -4.88
N LEU A 136 -3.92 -11.56 -5.52
CA LEU A 136 -3.36 -12.77 -4.91
C LEU A 136 -1.86 -12.56 -4.77
N PHE A 137 -1.28 -13.00 -3.66
CA PHE A 137 0.16 -12.86 -3.48
C PHE A 137 0.80 -14.06 -2.82
N LEU A 138 2.06 -14.27 -3.19
CA LEU A 138 3.03 -15.07 -2.46
C LEU A 138 4.13 -14.14 -1.97
N GLY A 139 4.59 -14.33 -0.75
CA GLY A 139 5.68 -13.58 -0.19
C GLY A 139 6.62 -14.47 0.59
N ALA A 140 7.90 -14.18 0.55
CA ALA A 140 8.93 -14.88 1.31
C ALA A 140 9.82 -13.87 2.03
N ASP A 141 10.15 -14.14 3.29
CA ASP A 141 11.10 -13.33 4.05
C ASP A 141 12.47 -14.01 3.99
N THR A 142 13.31 -13.54 3.07
CA THR A 142 14.59 -14.15 2.76
C THR A 142 15.73 -13.40 3.43
N TRP A 143 16.91 -13.99 3.50
CA TRP A 143 18.13 -13.36 4.05
C TRP A 143 18.58 -12.11 3.25
N ILE A 144 18.15 -11.97 1.98
CA ILE A 144 18.40 -10.79 1.15
C ILE A 144 17.25 -9.77 1.21
N GLY A 145 16.25 -10.00 2.08
CA GLY A 145 15.05 -9.19 2.25
C GLY A 145 13.76 -9.86 1.73
N PRO A 146 12.62 -9.23 1.96
CA PRO A 146 11.35 -9.77 1.56
C PRO A 146 11.17 -9.75 0.03
N ILE A 147 10.57 -10.81 -0.49
CA ILE A 147 10.26 -10.98 -1.92
C ILE A 147 8.76 -11.21 -2.04
N TYR A 148 8.14 -10.58 -3.05
CA TYR A 148 6.70 -10.71 -3.31
C TYR A 148 6.44 -10.99 -4.79
N LEU A 149 5.54 -11.93 -5.04
CA LEU A 149 4.88 -12.12 -6.33
C LEU A 149 3.41 -11.79 -6.14
N VAL A 150 2.91 -10.79 -6.85
CA VAL A 150 1.52 -10.31 -6.74
C VAL A 150 0.86 -10.33 -8.10
N VAL A 151 -0.31 -10.92 -8.18
CA VAL A 151 -1.19 -10.88 -9.36
C VAL A 151 -2.44 -10.13 -8.96
N GLY A 152 -2.75 -9.04 -9.67
CA GLY A 152 -3.89 -8.20 -9.33
C GLY A 152 -4.76 -7.81 -10.51
N LYS A 153 -6.00 -7.43 -10.18
CA LYS A 153 -6.98 -6.90 -11.12
C LYS A 153 -7.73 -5.73 -10.48
N THR A 154 -7.97 -4.67 -11.26
CA THR A 154 -8.79 -3.53 -10.86
C THR A 154 -10.18 -3.56 -11.47
N SER A 155 -11.13 -2.83 -10.85
CA SER A 155 -12.50 -2.65 -11.34
C SER A 155 -12.60 -2.06 -12.75
N GLY A 156 -11.54 -1.39 -13.23
CA GLY A 156 -11.43 -0.91 -14.61
C GLY A 156 -10.95 -1.95 -15.62
N GLY A 157 -10.87 -3.25 -15.23
CA GLY A 157 -10.45 -4.35 -16.09
C GLY A 157 -8.94 -4.52 -16.25
N SER A 158 -8.12 -3.59 -15.76
CA SER A 158 -6.67 -3.70 -15.80
C SER A 158 -6.19 -4.87 -14.95
N LYS A 159 -5.19 -5.60 -15.44
CA LYS A 159 -4.52 -6.71 -14.75
C LYS A 159 -3.02 -6.44 -14.76
N ALA A 160 -2.34 -6.84 -13.69
CA ALA A 160 -0.88 -6.74 -13.61
C ALA A 160 -0.32 -7.87 -12.77
N ILE A 161 0.93 -8.22 -13.07
CA ILE A 161 1.76 -9.13 -12.28
C ILE A 161 2.95 -8.31 -11.83
N TYR A 162 3.26 -8.37 -10.52
CA TYR A 162 4.40 -7.69 -9.94
C TYR A 162 5.34 -8.71 -9.32
N PHE A 163 6.59 -8.52 -9.58
CA PHE A 163 7.66 -9.05 -8.77
C PHE A 163 8.28 -7.88 -8.00
N ALA A 164 8.34 -7.97 -6.71
CA ALA A 164 8.91 -6.93 -5.88
C ALA A 164 9.90 -7.52 -4.87
N TRP A 165 10.98 -6.81 -4.65
CA TRP A 165 12.00 -7.11 -3.67
C TRP A 165 12.19 -5.89 -2.76
N GLY A 166 12.25 -6.12 -1.46
CA GLY A 166 12.33 -5.09 -0.45
C GLY A 166 10.97 -4.76 0.20
N HIS A 167 10.97 -3.74 1.06
CA HIS A 167 9.76 -3.34 1.76
C HIS A 167 8.77 -2.66 0.81
N ILE A 168 7.55 -3.17 0.75
CA ILE A 168 6.44 -2.58 0.02
C ILE A 168 5.58 -1.82 1.03
N GLN A 169 5.62 -0.49 0.98
CA GLN A 169 4.82 0.40 1.82
C GLN A 169 3.50 0.79 1.14
#